data_8c0b0db25ee8812e7993e35d42384610
#
_entry.id   8c0b0db25ee8812e7993e35d42384610
#
_cell.length_a   1.000
_cell.length_b   1.000
_cell.length_c   1.000
_cell.angle_alpha   90.00
_cell.angle_beta   90.00
_cell.angle_gamma   90.00
#
_symmetry.space_group_name_H-M   'P 1'
#
loop_
_entity.id
_entity.type
_entity.pdbx_description
1 polymer ?
#
loop_
_entity_poly.entity_id
_entity_poly.type
_entity_poly.pdbx_seq_one_letter_code
_entity_poly.pdbx_strand_id
1 'polypeptide(L)'
;MYYRTKKQVVRIRYFYFILGAILGLSVGMMSQKLSAFDENGEAVCLAKNIYFEAGNQPLAGKVAVAHVVLNRIEHASYPKDVCGVVYQAKEYYTSWTGNVIPKRGMCQFSWFCDGRSDEPLDTDTFFESYKIAQDVLLGKYPDITEGATHYHADYIYPYWADSLNQTVYINNHIFYK
;
A
#
# COMPACT_ATOMS: atom_id res chain seq x y z
N MET A 1 -16.53 -67.54 3.39
CA MET A 1 -17.18 -66.65 2.44
C MET A 1 -17.99 -65.59 3.20
N TYR A 2 -17.47 -64.36 3.33
CA TYR A 2 -18.04 -63.34 4.21
C TYR A 2 -19.00 -62.47 3.37
N TYR A 3 -20.29 -62.63 3.56
CA TYR A 3 -21.32 -61.82 2.88
C TYR A 3 -21.39 -60.42 3.54
N ARG A 4 -20.77 -59.41 2.93
CA ARG A 4 -21.00 -58.01 3.27
C ARG A 4 -22.41 -57.61 2.82
N THR A 5 -23.27 -57.21 3.76
CA THR A 5 -24.65 -56.76 3.48
C THR A 5 -24.61 -55.43 2.67
N LYS A 6 -25.55 -55.25 1.73
CA LYS A 6 -25.69 -54.06 0.87
C LYS A 6 -25.67 -52.73 1.66
N LYS A 7 -26.13 -52.74 2.91
CA LYS A 7 -26.12 -51.56 3.80
C LYS A 7 -24.72 -51.09 4.19
N GLN A 8 -23.76 -51.98 4.31
CA GLN A 8 -22.36 -51.60 4.67
C GLN A 8 -21.62 -50.92 3.49
N VAL A 9 -21.91 -51.39 2.27
CA VAL A 9 -21.27 -50.83 1.05
C VAL A 9 -21.77 -49.38 0.78
N VAL A 10 -23.06 -49.12 1.03
CA VAL A 10 -23.62 -47.74 0.87
C VAL A 10 -23.03 -46.78 1.89
N ARG A 11 -22.88 -47.17 3.19
CA ARG A 11 -22.27 -46.31 4.22
C ARG A 11 -20.81 -45.98 3.92
N ILE A 12 -20.03 -46.91 3.41
CA ILE A 12 -18.63 -46.68 3.05
C ILE A 12 -18.54 -45.69 1.88
N ARG A 13 -19.41 -45.82 0.84
CA ARG A 13 -19.45 -44.89 -0.29
C ARG A 13 -19.80 -43.47 0.14
N TYR A 14 -20.77 -43.28 1.01
CA TYR A 14 -21.11 -41.95 1.54
C TYR A 14 -19.98 -41.34 2.37
N PHE A 15 -19.25 -42.16 3.15
CA PHE A 15 -18.12 -41.69 3.96
C PHE A 15 -16.99 -41.14 3.09
N TYR A 16 -16.64 -41.82 1.99
CA TYR A 16 -15.63 -41.33 1.07
C TYR A 16 -16.08 -40.13 0.27
N PHE A 17 -17.38 -39.98 -0.05
CA PHE A 17 -17.92 -38.80 -0.70
C PHE A 17 -17.86 -37.56 0.20
N ILE A 18 -18.20 -37.71 1.47
CA ILE A 18 -18.10 -36.61 2.44
C ILE A 18 -16.63 -36.24 2.71
N LEU A 19 -15.73 -37.21 2.85
CA LEU A 19 -14.31 -36.92 3.03
C LEU A 19 -13.70 -36.21 1.82
N GLY A 20 -14.06 -36.62 0.61
CA GLY A 20 -13.63 -35.97 -0.63
C GLY A 20 -14.15 -34.55 -0.77
N ALA A 21 -15.39 -34.28 -0.36
CA ALA A 21 -16.00 -32.95 -0.38
C ALA A 21 -15.34 -32.00 0.65
N ILE A 22 -15.01 -32.52 1.84
CA ILE A 22 -14.32 -31.74 2.88
C ILE A 22 -12.88 -31.39 2.46
N LEU A 23 -12.15 -32.36 1.88
CA LEU A 23 -10.80 -32.13 1.36
C LEU A 23 -10.81 -31.18 0.14
N GLY A 24 -11.78 -31.28 -0.75
CA GLY A 24 -11.94 -30.38 -1.89
C GLY A 24 -12.26 -28.93 -1.45
N LEU A 25 -13.09 -28.75 -0.44
CA LEU A 25 -13.43 -27.43 0.12
C LEU A 25 -12.23 -26.81 0.85
N SER A 26 -11.42 -27.60 1.55
CA SER A 26 -10.23 -27.07 2.27
C SER A 26 -9.12 -26.65 1.30
N VAL A 27 -8.92 -27.34 0.18
CA VAL A 27 -7.98 -26.96 -0.87
C VAL A 27 -8.46 -25.70 -1.61
N GLY A 28 -9.76 -25.57 -1.88
CA GLY A 28 -10.37 -24.39 -2.48
C GLY A 28 -10.25 -23.13 -1.60
N MET A 29 -10.41 -23.27 -0.28
CA MET A 29 -10.24 -22.16 0.66
C MET A 29 -8.76 -21.75 0.85
N MET A 30 -7.81 -22.66 0.71
CA MET A 30 -6.37 -22.33 0.74
C MET A 30 -5.91 -21.63 -0.54
N SER A 31 -6.52 -21.90 -1.68
CA SER A 31 -6.19 -21.25 -2.95
C SER A 31 -6.60 -19.76 -2.99
N GLN A 32 -7.58 -19.33 -2.19
CA GLN A 32 -8.02 -17.92 -2.17
C GLN A 32 -7.10 -17.01 -1.35
N LYS A 33 -6.12 -17.54 -0.61
CA LYS A 33 -5.16 -16.73 0.16
C LYS A 33 -3.90 -16.35 -0.61
N LEU A 34 -3.70 -16.85 -1.81
CA LEU A 34 -2.71 -16.34 -2.75
C LEU A 34 -3.41 -15.30 -3.64
N SER A 35 -3.91 -14.22 -3.03
CA SER A 35 -4.36 -13.07 -3.82
C SER A 35 -3.18 -12.60 -4.64
N ALA A 36 -3.34 -12.64 -5.95
CA ALA A 36 -2.38 -12.15 -6.91
C ALA A 36 -1.88 -10.77 -6.46
N PHE A 37 -0.59 -10.53 -6.60
CA PHE A 37 0.02 -9.22 -6.51
C PHE A 37 -0.79 -8.30 -7.44
N ASP A 38 -1.56 -7.40 -6.86
CA ASP A 38 -2.32 -6.41 -7.61
C ASP A 38 -1.38 -5.26 -7.92
N GLU A 39 -0.84 -5.25 -9.14
CA GLU A 39 0.12 -4.24 -9.59
C GLU A 39 -0.43 -2.80 -9.55
N ASN A 40 -1.75 -2.66 -9.55
CA ASN A 40 -2.45 -1.38 -9.48
C ASN A 40 -3.17 -1.16 -8.14
N GLY A 41 -2.98 -2.05 -7.17
CA GLY A 41 -3.63 -1.98 -5.87
C GLY A 41 -3.04 -0.89 -4.96
N GLU A 42 -3.83 -0.46 -3.98
CA GLU A 42 -3.45 0.56 -2.99
C GLU A 42 -2.11 0.24 -2.29
N ALA A 43 -1.85 -1.05 -2.03
CA ALA A 43 -0.59 -1.47 -1.42
C ALA A 43 0.62 -1.19 -2.32
N VAL A 44 0.48 -1.30 -3.65
CA VAL A 44 1.56 -0.97 -4.59
C VAL A 44 1.78 0.54 -4.68
N CYS A 45 0.71 1.32 -4.75
CA CYS A 45 0.83 2.78 -4.73
C CYS A 45 1.53 3.26 -3.45
N LEU A 46 1.12 2.75 -2.28
CA LEU A 46 1.73 3.10 -1.00
C LEU A 46 3.18 2.63 -0.92
N ALA A 47 3.48 1.42 -1.43
CA ALA A 47 4.83 0.87 -1.47
C ALA A 47 5.78 1.71 -2.35
N LYS A 48 5.33 2.14 -3.53
CA LYS A 48 6.12 3.06 -4.37
C LYS A 48 6.41 4.36 -3.63
N ASN A 49 5.43 4.93 -2.94
CA ASN A 49 5.65 6.14 -2.15
C ASN A 49 6.65 5.92 -1.01
N ILE A 50 6.52 4.85 -0.23
CA ILE A 50 7.49 4.49 0.81
C ILE A 50 8.90 4.30 0.22
N TYR A 51 9.00 3.61 -0.91
CA TYR A 51 10.26 3.33 -1.58
C TYR A 51 11.01 4.61 -1.97
N PHE A 52 10.32 5.54 -2.64
CA PHE A 52 10.95 6.77 -3.14
C PHE A 52 11.20 7.81 -2.05
N GLU A 53 10.31 7.91 -1.06
CA GLU A 53 10.39 8.93 -0.01
C GLU A 53 11.22 8.49 1.21
N ALA A 54 11.20 7.20 1.53
CA ALA A 54 11.77 6.68 2.77
C ALA A 54 12.49 5.33 2.62
N GLY A 55 12.85 4.89 1.39
CA GLY A 55 13.44 3.58 1.15
C GLY A 55 14.72 3.31 1.95
N ASN A 56 15.52 4.33 2.21
CA ASN A 56 16.74 4.26 3.02
C ASN A 56 16.53 4.53 4.52
N GLN A 57 15.28 4.80 4.94
CA GLN A 57 14.96 5.08 6.35
C GLN A 57 14.76 3.79 7.14
N PRO A 58 14.96 3.82 8.48
CA PRO A 58 14.48 2.77 9.37
C PRO A 58 12.95 2.59 9.29
N LEU A 59 12.46 1.45 9.80
CA LEU A 59 11.03 1.11 9.80
C LEU A 59 10.12 2.26 10.25
N ALA A 60 10.48 2.98 11.32
CA ALA A 60 9.69 4.09 11.82
C ALA A 60 9.48 5.21 10.77
N GLY A 61 10.53 5.56 10.01
CA GLY A 61 10.42 6.56 8.93
C GLY A 61 9.53 6.09 7.78
N LYS A 62 9.62 4.82 7.39
CA LYS A 62 8.78 4.20 6.36
C LYS A 62 7.30 4.18 6.78
N VAL A 63 7.03 3.78 8.02
CA VAL A 63 5.68 3.78 8.61
C VAL A 63 5.11 5.20 8.71
N ALA A 64 5.91 6.18 9.14
CA ALA A 64 5.50 7.57 9.25
C ALA A 64 5.09 8.16 7.89
N VAL A 65 5.90 7.96 6.84
CA VAL A 65 5.56 8.41 5.48
C VAL A 65 4.28 7.74 4.96
N ALA A 66 4.08 6.46 5.26
CA ALA A 66 2.84 5.76 4.90
C ALA A 66 1.62 6.37 5.60
N HIS A 67 1.72 6.69 6.89
CA HIS A 67 0.61 7.31 7.64
C HIS A 67 0.26 8.71 7.15
N VAL A 68 1.21 9.50 6.64
CA VAL A 68 0.88 10.77 5.99
C VAL A 68 -0.09 10.58 4.82
N VAL A 69 0.07 9.52 4.01
CA VAL A 69 -0.87 9.19 2.93
C VAL A 69 -2.26 8.86 3.51
N LEU A 70 -2.33 8.03 4.56
CA LEU A 70 -3.62 7.67 5.18
C LEU A 70 -4.28 8.89 5.84
N ASN A 71 -3.55 9.74 6.53
CA ASN A 71 -4.07 10.96 7.13
C ASN A 71 -4.62 11.93 6.08
N ARG A 72 -3.99 11.99 4.90
CA ARG A 72 -4.50 12.79 3.77
C ARG A 72 -5.82 12.25 3.25
N ILE A 73 -6.00 10.93 3.14
CA ILE A 73 -7.28 10.31 2.72
C ILE A 73 -8.42 10.74 3.66
N GLU A 74 -8.16 10.80 4.97
CA GLU A 74 -9.14 11.24 5.96
C GLU A 74 -9.42 12.76 5.90
N HIS A 75 -8.47 13.56 5.42
CA HIS A 75 -8.62 15.00 5.36
C HIS A 75 -9.41 15.46 4.11
N ALA A 76 -10.35 16.39 4.27
CA ALA A 76 -11.30 16.80 3.23
C ALA A 76 -10.66 17.35 1.93
N SER A 77 -9.45 17.91 2.03
CA SER A 77 -8.75 18.58 0.91
C SER A 77 -8.00 17.62 -0.02
N TYR A 78 -7.96 16.31 0.28
CA TYR A 78 -7.21 15.34 -0.48
C TYR A 78 -8.12 14.28 -1.12
N PRO A 79 -7.61 13.56 -2.14
CA PRO A 79 -8.28 12.37 -2.71
C PRO A 79 -8.63 11.34 -1.62
N LYS A 80 -9.65 10.51 -1.89
CA LYS A 80 -10.21 9.57 -0.92
C LYS A 80 -9.72 8.13 -1.09
N ASP A 81 -8.63 7.96 -1.81
CA ASP A 81 -7.95 6.68 -2.00
C ASP A 81 -6.44 6.87 -2.03
N VAL A 82 -5.70 5.79 -1.74
CA VAL A 82 -4.23 5.81 -1.62
C VAL A 82 -3.56 6.25 -2.92
N CYS A 83 -3.96 5.64 -4.05
CA CYS A 83 -3.35 5.95 -5.33
C CYS A 83 -3.62 7.40 -5.75
N GLY A 84 -4.84 7.90 -5.50
CA GLY A 84 -5.20 9.28 -5.74
C GLY A 84 -4.35 10.28 -4.95
N VAL A 85 -4.04 9.98 -3.67
CA VAL A 85 -3.14 10.81 -2.85
C VAL A 85 -1.70 10.71 -3.33
N VAL A 86 -1.21 9.50 -3.62
CA VAL A 86 0.18 9.27 -4.04
C VAL A 86 0.49 9.94 -5.37
N TYR A 87 -0.42 9.82 -6.34
CA TYR A 87 -0.23 10.39 -7.67
C TYR A 87 -0.88 11.77 -7.86
N GLN A 88 -1.29 12.43 -6.78
CA GLN A 88 -1.90 13.76 -6.85
C GLN A 88 -0.91 14.78 -7.43
N ALA A 89 -1.31 15.41 -8.55
CA ALA A 89 -0.51 16.37 -9.29
C ALA A 89 -1.37 17.48 -9.89
N LYS A 90 -0.76 18.63 -10.17
CA LYS A 90 -1.35 19.52 -11.18
C LYS A 90 -1.06 18.95 -12.56
N GLU A 91 -2.10 18.88 -13.38
CA GLU A 91 -2.03 18.28 -14.69
C GLU A 91 -2.23 19.33 -15.79
N TYR A 92 -1.78 19.02 -17.00
CA TYR A 92 -2.10 19.78 -18.19
C TYR A 92 -2.40 18.85 -19.37
N TYR A 93 -3.30 19.32 -20.22
CA TYR A 93 -3.68 18.60 -21.43
C TYR A 93 -2.68 18.89 -22.55
N THR A 94 -2.17 17.84 -23.19
CA THR A 94 -1.32 17.97 -24.36
C THR A 94 -2.15 17.80 -25.62
N SER A 95 -2.32 18.88 -26.38
CA SER A 95 -3.11 18.88 -27.63
C SER A 95 -2.56 17.94 -28.72
N TRP A 96 -1.25 17.63 -28.66
CA TRP A 96 -0.58 16.76 -29.63
C TRP A 96 -0.87 15.27 -29.45
N THR A 97 -0.97 14.80 -28.21
CA THR A 97 -1.17 13.38 -27.90
C THR A 97 -2.57 13.08 -27.39
N GLY A 98 -3.34 14.11 -27.02
CA GLY A 98 -4.62 13.94 -26.35
C GLY A 98 -4.47 13.45 -24.89
N ASN A 99 -3.27 13.43 -24.35
CA ASN A 99 -2.99 12.91 -23.01
C ASN A 99 -3.00 14.04 -21.96
N VAL A 100 -3.44 13.67 -20.75
CA VAL A 100 -3.25 14.47 -19.55
C VAL A 100 -1.96 13.99 -18.90
N ILE A 101 -1.03 14.90 -18.63
CA ILE A 101 0.26 14.59 -18.01
C ILE A 101 0.51 15.47 -16.79
N PRO A 102 1.17 14.92 -15.73
CA PRO A 102 1.50 15.70 -14.55
C PRO A 102 2.50 16.81 -14.88
N LYS A 103 2.26 17.98 -14.31
CA LYS A 103 3.15 19.13 -14.46
C LYS A 103 4.39 18.94 -13.61
N ARG A 104 5.57 18.99 -14.23
CA ARG A 104 6.85 18.81 -13.55
C ARG A 104 6.99 19.73 -12.33
N GLY A 105 7.40 19.15 -11.19
CA GLY A 105 7.58 19.86 -9.92
C GLY A 105 6.27 20.32 -9.26
N MET A 106 5.10 19.83 -9.69
CA MET A 106 3.80 20.18 -9.12
C MET A 106 3.01 18.95 -8.64
N CYS A 107 3.70 17.93 -8.19
CA CYS A 107 3.14 16.73 -7.57
C CYS A 107 3.24 16.81 -6.06
N GLN A 108 2.35 16.11 -5.36
CA GLN A 108 2.39 16.01 -3.90
C GLN A 108 3.64 15.28 -3.42
N PHE A 109 4.04 14.25 -4.16
CA PHE A 109 5.31 13.56 -3.98
C PHE A 109 6.19 13.82 -5.20
N SER A 110 7.37 14.37 -4.97
CA SER A 110 8.21 14.94 -6.03
C SER A 110 8.70 13.90 -7.05
N TRP A 111 8.90 12.66 -6.61
CA TRP A 111 9.38 11.57 -7.45
C TRP A 111 8.46 11.29 -8.64
N PHE A 112 7.12 11.45 -8.47
CA PHE A 112 6.13 11.15 -9.52
C PHE A 112 6.23 12.09 -10.73
N CYS A 113 6.79 13.29 -10.58
CA CYS A 113 6.90 14.24 -11.69
C CYS A 113 8.26 14.95 -11.78
N ASP A 114 9.33 14.31 -11.32
CA ASP A 114 10.70 14.82 -11.44
C ASP A 114 11.31 14.55 -12.83
N GLY A 115 10.63 13.72 -13.64
CA GLY A 115 11.04 13.33 -15.00
C GLY A 115 11.99 12.14 -15.06
N ARG A 116 12.12 11.41 -13.96
CA ARG A 116 12.81 10.10 -13.89
C ARG A 116 11.84 8.96 -14.03
N SER A 117 12.35 7.73 -14.06
CA SER A 117 11.50 6.54 -14.03
C SER A 117 10.88 6.34 -12.65
N ASP A 118 9.57 6.08 -12.61
CA ASP A 118 8.81 5.73 -11.41
C ASP A 118 8.83 4.22 -11.11
N GLU A 119 9.72 3.48 -11.77
CA GLU A 119 9.91 2.05 -11.53
C GLU A 119 11.00 1.85 -10.48
N PRO A 120 10.72 1.13 -9.38
CA PRO A 120 11.70 0.77 -8.38
C PRO A 120 12.82 -0.09 -8.97
N LEU A 121 14.06 0.34 -8.82
CA LEU A 121 15.23 -0.40 -9.36
C LEU A 121 15.77 -1.44 -8.36
N ASP A 122 15.65 -1.17 -7.06
CA ASP A 122 16.02 -2.09 -5.98
C ASP A 122 14.81 -2.91 -5.56
N THR A 123 14.78 -4.16 -6.00
CA THR A 123 13.67 -5.09 -5.74
C THR A 123 13.52 -5.45 -4.27
N ASP A 124 14.61 -5.56 -3.52
CA ASP A 124 14.59 -5.94 -2.10
C ASP A 124 14.00 -4.80 -1.26
N THR A 125 14.46 -3.57 -1.48
CA THR A 125 13.91 -2.38 -0.83
C THR A 125 12.44 -2.15 -1.21
N PHE A 126 12.06 -2.42 -2.46
CA PHE A 126 10.66 -2.31 -2.88
C PHE A 126 9.78 -3.38 -2.23
N PHE A 127 10.25 -4.62 -2.16
CA PHE A 127 9.52 -5.71 -1.51
C PHE A 127 9.33 -5.46 -0.01
N GLU A 128 10.35 -4.94 0.67
CA GLU A 128 10.22 -4.48 2.06
C GLU A 128 9.16 -3.37 2.19
N SER A 129 9.22 -2.36 1.32
CA SER A 129 8.25 -1.25 1.29
C SER A 129 6.83 -1.75 1.04
N TYR A 130 6.65 -2.73 0.16
CA TYR A 130 5.36 -3.36 -0.12
C TYR A 130 4.79 -4.10 1.09
N LYS A 131 5.63 -4.85 1.80
CA LYS A 131 5.22 -5.52 3.03
C LYS A 131 4.80 -4.53 4.12
N ILE A 132 5.55 -3.44 4.28
CA ILE A 132 5.20 -2.37 5.21
C ILE A 132 3.89 -1.70 4.81
N ALA A 133 3.69 -1.42 3.51
CA ALA A 133 2.45 -0.85 3.00
C ALA A 133 1.24 -1.73 3.33
N GLN A 134 1.34 -3.05 3.09
CA GLN A 134 0.29 -4.00 3.44
C GLN A 134 0.00 -3.99 4.95
N ASP A 135 1.03 -4.00 5.79
CA ASP A 135 0.88 -4.03 7.24
C ASP A 135 0.28 -2.73 7.78
N VAL A 136 0.61 -1.57 7.21
CA VAL A 136 -0.01 -0.28 7.53
C VAL A 136 -1.49 -0.26 7.12
N LEU A 137 -1.83 -0.69 5.90
CA LEU A 137 -3.21 -0.77 5.42
C LEU A 137 -4.08 -1.73 6.25
N LEU A 138 -3.48 -2.78 6.82
CA LEU A 138 -4.13 -3.71 7.73
C LEU A 138 -4.21 -3.20 9.19
N GLY A 139 -3.73 -1.97 9.45
CA GLY A 139 -3.75 -1.37 10.79
C GLY A 139 -2.79 -2.01 11.80
N LYS A 140 -1.75 -2.73 11.34
CA LYS A 140 -0.78 -3.37 12.25
C LYS A 140 0.20 -2.38 12.87
N TYR A 141 0.39 -1.21 12.27
CA TYR A 141 1.19 -0.12 12.81
C TYR A 141 0.30 1.06 13.14
N PRO A 142 0.36 1.59 14.38
CA PRO A 142 -0.36 2.81 14.74
C PRO A 142 0.24 4.03 14.04
N ASP A 143 -0.56 5.09 13.90
CA ASP A 143 -0.06 6.39 13.44
C ASP A 143 0.86 7.01 14.50
N ILE A 144 2.15 7.06 14.17
CA ILE A 144 3.20 7.67 15.00
C ILE A 144 3.48 9.12 14.61
N THR A 145 2.72 9.68 13.64
CA THR A 145 2.88 11.06 13.13
C THR A 145 1.94 12.05 13.80
N GLU A 146 1.04 11.59 14.69
CA GLU A 146 0.01 12.38 15.36
C GLU A 146 -0.96 13.08 14.41
N GLY A 147 -1.31 12.41 13.30
CA GLY A 147 -2.24 12.91 12.30
C GLY A 147 -1.59 13.87 11.29
N ALA A 148 -0.28 13.83 11.12
CA ALA A 148 0.42 14.73 10.19
C ALA A 148 0.00 14.49 8.74
N THR A 149 -0.15 15.58 8.00
CA THR A 149 -0.45 15.59 6.55
C THR A 149 0.71 16.14 5.72
N HIS A 150 1.72 16.71 6.38
CA HIS A 150 2.92 17.29 5.74
C HIS A 150 4.18 16.80 6.44
N TYR A 151 5.27 16.75 5.71
CA TYR A 151 6.60 16.56 6.26
C TYR A 151 7.66 17.12 5.32
N HIS A 152 8.84 17.35 5.86
CA HIS A 152 10.04 17.66 5.08
C HIS A 152 11.27 17.02 5.71
N ALA A 153 12.33 16.87 4.94
CA ALA A 153 13.61 16.43 5.46
C ALA A 153 14.21 17.55 6.36
N ASP A 154 14.89 17.17 7.42
CA ASP A 154 15.42 18.08 8.45
C ASP A 154 16.45 19.11 7.95
N TYR A 155 17.07 18.83 6.80
CA TYR A 155 18.03 19.73 6.14
C TYR A 155 17.38 20.73 5.15
N ILE A 156 16.03 20.71 5.02
CA ILE A 156 15.25 21.63 4.19
C ILE A 156 14.25 22.36 5.09
N TYR A 157 14.04 23.65 4.86
CA TYR A 157 12.98 24.39 5.54
C TYR A 157 12.03 25.01 4.51
N PRO A 158 10.88 24.37 4.23
CA PRO A 158 9.96 24.88 3.24
C PRO A 158 9.13 26.05 3.78
N TYR A 159 8.72 26.96 2.89
CA TYR A 159 7.99 28.20 3.25
C TYR A 159 6.65 27.96 3.98
N TRP A 160 6.06 26.79 3.82
CA TRP A 160 4.79 26.43 4.45
C TRP A 160 4.96 25.93 5.91
N ALA A 161 6.16 25.59 6.34
CA ALA A 161 6.39 25.01 7.66
C ALA A 161 5.94 25.94 8.80
N ASP A 162 6.13 27.24 8.67
CA ASP A 162 5.69 28.23 9.67
C ASP A 162 4.17 28.37 9.78
N SER A 163 3.42 27.90 8.77
CA SER A 163 1.96 27.99 8.74
C SER A 163 1.25 26.77 9.31
N LEU A 164 1.98 25.73 9.68
CA LEU A 164 1.47 24.47 10.20
C LEU A 164 2.04 24.17 11.59
N ASN A 165 1.32 23.35 12.35
CA ASN A 165 1.78 22.91 13.66
C ASN A 165 2.70 21.70 13.50
N GLN A 166 3.95 21.80 13.96
CA GLN A 166 4.84 20.66 14.04
C GLN A 166 4.28 19.65 15.04
N THR A 167 4.25 18.37 14.64
CA THR A 167 3.80 17.26 15.47
C THR A 167 4.98 16.49 16.04
N VAL A 168 5.76 15.83 15.21
CA VAL A 168 6.83 14.92 15.64
C VAL A 168 8.04 15.00 14.71
N TYR A 169 9.21 14.64 15.23
CA TYR A 169 10.45 14.43 14.49
C TYR A 169 10.79 12.93 14.50
N ILE A 170 10.84 12.31 13.34
CA ILE A 170 11.13 10.88 13.19
C ILE A 170 12.26 10.69 12.17
N ASN A 171 13.36 10.12 12.61
CA ASN A 171 14.58 9.97 11.81
C ASN A 171 15.05 11.32 11.23
N ASN A 172 15.02 11.52 9.91
CA ASN A 172 15.41 12.78 9.25
C ASN A 172 14.20 13.55 8.73
N HIS A 173 12.99 13.30 9.22
CA HIS A 173 11.78 13.98 8.78
C HIS A 173 11.09 14.69 9.94
N ILE A 174 10.65 15.92 9.68
CA ILE A 174 9.84 16.72 10.59
C ILE A 174 8.41 16.75 10.05
N PHE A 175 7.44 16.37 10.90
CA PHE A 175 6.04 16.19 10.53
C PHE A 175 5.16 17.32 11.05
N TYR A 176 4.07 17.62 10.29
CA TYR A 176 3.19 18.78 10.54
C TYR A 176 1.73 18.46 10.20
N LYS A 177 0.82 19.17 10.91
CA LYS A 177 -0.62 19.18 10.64
C LYS A 177 -1.24 20.54 10.75
#